data_d2f75ee39737e510aabb3a5b937ca12f
#
_entry.id   d2f75ee39737e510aabb3a5b937ca12f
#
_cell.length_a   1.000
_cell.length_b   1.000
_cell.length_c   1.000
_cell.angle_alpha   90.00
_cell.angle_beta   90.00
_cell.angle_gamma   90.00
#
_symmetry.space_group_name_H-M   'P 1'
#
loop_
_entity.id
_entity.type
_entity.pdbx_description
1 polymer ?
#
loop_
_entity_poly.entity_id
_entity_poly.type
_entity_poly.pdbx_seq_one_letter_code
_entity_poly.pdbx_strand_id
1 'polypeptide(L)'
;MAVDHWGDACILVPWAEYRARGDRDLLRRMYPVMKRYIGACKFWAGLFSFGKHRRIWKLLHHYGDWCAPGIGMWAWMGRGKWTATACLANSSRIVSEIAGLLGEEEDAAYYAKLSAETSAAYREILMEKDGTVRPEFQTAYVLPLYYQMLSAQDKKKAAAHLVRLIRDNDYHIGTGFPGTPFVLFALADNGYGEDACRMLLTDTCPSWLYEMKVGGTTIWERWDALREDGTCNTGADDGTGGMVSFNHYASGAVGDFLYRRIAGIEALEGGYKSFQIKPLMGGGITWAKGRVITAYGPVSSEWELKNGIFTITVEVPVGTVCYLTMPSGTKRTLGSGKYTMSEGKQK
;
A
#
# COMPACT_ATOMS: atom_id res chain seq x y z
N MET A 1 4.23 -22.51 8.69
CA MET A 1 2.94 -22.58 7.97
C MET A 1 2.90 -21.39 7.02
N ALA A 2 2.51 -21.58 5.76
CA ALA A 2 2.32 -20.46 4.84
C ALA A 2 0.97 -19.81 5.17
N VAL A 3 1.00 -18.55 5.57
CA VAL A 3 -0.17 -17.73 5.87
C VAL A 3 -0.01 -16.44 5.06
N ASP A 4 -1.03 -16.06 4.31
CA ASP A 4 -1.01 -14.82 3.53
C ASP A 4 -0.82 -13.59 4.42
N HIS A 5 -0.29 -12.53 3.85
CA HIS A 5 -0.05 -11.24 4.46
C HIS A 5 0.96 -11.27 5.62
N TRP A 6 0.73 -12.04 6.68
CA TRP A 6 1.69 -12.16 7.81
C TRP A 6 2.98 -12.86 7.41
N GLY A 7 2.88 -13.98 6.68
CA GLY A 7 4.05 -14.71 6.19
C GLY A 7 4.82 -13.95 5.12
N ASP A 8 4.16 -13.07 4.37
CA ASP A 8 4.78 -12.23 3.34
C ASP A 8 5.83 -11.26 3.94
N ALA A 9 5.81 -11.04 5.25
CA ALA A 9 6.81 -10.23 5.95
C ALA A 9 8.25 -10.69 5.67
N CYS A 10 8.50 -11.99 5.44
CA CYS A 10 9.82 -12.49 5.09
C CYS A 10 10.33 -11.99 3.73
N ILE A 11 9.44 -11.44 2.89
CA ILE A 11 9.74 -10.81 1.60
C ILE A 11 9.63 -9.29 1.70
N LEU A 12 8.51 -8.80 2.25
CA LEU A 12 8.18 -7.37 2.25
C LEU A 12 9.13 -6.55 3.12
N VAL A 13 9.55 -7.08 4.28
CA VAL A 13 10.46 -6.36 5.19
C VAL A 13 11.86 -6.21 4.59
N PRO A 14 12.55 -7.29 4.12
CA PRO A 14 13.84 -7.13 3.44
C PRO A 14 13.75 -6.27 2.17
N TRP A 15 12.63 -6.33 1.44
CA TRP A 15 12.41 -5.48 0.28
C TRP A 15 12.30 -4.01 0.66
N ALA A 16 11.55 -3.68 1.71
CA ALA A 16 11.42 -2.32 2.23
C ALA A 16 12.78 -1.77 2.71
N GLU A 17 13.58 -2.57 3.42
CA GLU A 17 14.94 -2.21 3.84
C GLU A 17 15.86 -1.96 2.63
N TYR A 18 15.80 -2.82 1.61
CA TYR A 18 16.55 -2.58 0.38
C TYR A 18 16.13 -1.27 -0.29
N ARG A 19 14.82 -1.01 -0.40
CA ARG A 19 14.30 0.24 -0.96
C ARG A 19 14.81 1.46 -0.19
N ALA A 20 14.81 1.37 1.14
CA ALA A 20 15.23 2.47 2.02
C ALA A 20 16.75 2.65 2.07
N ARG A 21 17.54 1.58 2.08
CA ARG A 21 18.98 1.61 2.41
C ARG A 21 19.89 1.07 1.31
N GLY A 22 19.36 0.35 0.32
CA GLY A 22 20.16 -0.27 -0.74
C GLY A 22 20.88 -1.57 -0.33
N ASP A 23 20.51 -2.18 0.82
CA ASP A 23 21.17 -3.38 1.35
C ASP A 23 20.82 -4.64 0.52
N ARG A 24 21.69 -4.93 -0.47
CA ARG A 24 21.59 -6.15 -1.28
C ARG A 24 22.01 -7.40 -0.53
N ASP A 25 22.86 -7.29 0.49
CA ASP A 25 23.33 -8.43 1.25
C ASP A 25 22.23 -8.99 2.14
N LEU A 26 21.36 -8.13 2.67
CA LEU A 26 20.14 -8.57 3.35
C LEU A 26 19.24 -9.36 2.38
N LEU A 27 19.03 -8.87 1.16
CA LEU A 27 18.24 -9.61 0.17
C LEU A 27 18.86 -10.98 -0.12
N ARG A 28 20.18 -11.06 -0.33
CA ARG A 28 20.88 -12.32 -0.57
C ARG A 28 20.73 -13.31 0.56
N ARG A 29 20.85 -12.86 1.82
CA ARG A 29 20.66 -13.71 3.01
C ARG A 29 19.23 -14.24 3.14
N MET A 30 18.24 -13.40 2.84
CA MET A 30 16.82 -13.76 2.97
C MET A 30 16.27 -14.53 1.77
N TYR A 31 16.93 -14.48 0.62
CA TYR A 31 16.45 -15.05 -0.64
C TYR A 31 16.06 -16.55 -0.54
N PRO A 32 16.83 -17.45 0.09
CA PRO A 32 16.42 -18.84 0.26
C PRO A 32 15.14 -19.02 1.09
N VAL A 33 14.89 -18.13 2.05
CA VAL A 33 13.65 -18.14 2.85
C VAL A 33 12.47 -17.71 1.99
N MET A 34 12.62 -16.64 1.20
CA MET A 34 11.61 -16.14 0.29
C MET A 34 11.17 -17.21 -0.72
N LYS A 35 12.14 -17.91 -1.33
CA LYS A 35 11.89 -19.03 -2.27
C LYS A 35 11.06 -20.14 -1.62
N ARG A 36 11.44 -20.57 -0.41
CA ARG A 36 10.71 -21.60 0.33
C ARG A 36 9.29 -21.17 0.69
N TYR A 37 9.13 -19.91 1.11
CA TYR A 37 7.81 -19.36 1.44
C TYR A 37 6.88 -19.36 0.20
N ILE A 38 7.32 -18.81 -0.94
CA ILE A 38 6.50 -18.84 -2.17
C ILE A 38 6.24 -20.27 -2.63
N GLY A 39 7.22 -21.16 -2.50
CA GLY A 39 7.05 -22.59 -2.80
C GLY A 39 5.91 -23.21 -2.00
N ALA A 40 5.83 -22.93 -0.70
CA ALA A 40 4.76 -23.36 0.16
C ALA A 40 3.41 -22.74 -0.23
N CYS A 41 3.35 -21.41 -0.47
CA CYS A 41 2.12 -20.73 -0.90
C CYS A 41 1.59 -21.31 -2.21
N LYS A 42 2.47 -21.51 -3.21
CA LYS A 42 2.13 -22.14 -4.49
C LYS A 42 1.61 -23.56 -4.33
N PHE A 43 2.25 -24.35 -3.45
CA PHE A 43 1.80 -25.72 -3.16
C PHE A 43 0.36 -25.72 -2.63
N TRP A 44 0.08 -24.91 -1.61
CA TRP A 44 -1.25 -24.83 -1.01
C TRP A 44 -2.31 -24.26 -1.95
N ALA A 45 -1.96 -23.26 -2.75
CA ALA A 45 -2.86 -22.72 -3.78
C ALA A 45 -3.21 -23.80 -4.84
N GLY A 46 -2.24 -24.64 -5.20
CA GLY A 46 -2.40 -25.67 -6.22
C GLY A 46 -3.04 -26.97 -5.74
N LEU A 47 -3.09 -27.20 -4.42
CA LEU A 47 -3.58 -28.47 -3.85
C LEU A 47 -5.08 -28.64 -4.14
N PHE A 48 -5.45 -29.82 -4.63
CA PHE A 48 -6.81 -30.16 -5.07
C PHE A 48 -7.42 -29.20 -6.10
N SER A 49 -6.57 -28.52 -6.90
CA SER A 49 -7.00 -27.58 -7.94
C SER A 49 -6.37 -27.93 -9.28
N PHE A 50 -7.10 -27.62 -10.39
CA PHE A 50 -6.67 -27.91 -11.76
C PHE A 50 -6.67 -26.65 -12.62
N GLY A 51 -5.87 -26.65 -13.70
CA GLY A 51 -5.78 -25.54 -14.63
C GLY A 51 -5.44 -24.21 -13.92
N LYS A 52 -6.10 -23.13 -14.34
CA LYS A 52 -5.92 -21.79 -13.74
C LYS A 52 -6.34 -21.69 -12.27
N HIS A 53 -7.23 -22.56 -11.79
CA HIS A 53 -7.64 -22.58 -10.39
C HIS A 53 -6.50 -22.93 -9.43
N ARG A 54 -5.39 -23.52 -9.92
CA ARG A 54 -4.16 -23.76 -9.15
C ARG A 54 -3.47 -22.47 -8.71
N ARG A 55 -3.87 -21.33 -9.23
CA ARG A 55 -3.34 -20.00 -8.88
C ARG A 55 -4.22 -19.26 -7.88
N ILE A 56 -5.40 -19.78 -7.55
CA ILE A 56 -6.30 -19.22 -6.53
C ILE A 56 -6.03 -19.91 -5.21
N TRP A 57 -5.51 -19.14 -4.26
CA TRP A 57 -5.19 -19.67 -2.94
C TRP A 57 -6.42 -19.63 -2.04
N LYS A 58 -7.15 -20.72 -1.98
CA LYS A 58 -8.42 -20.89 -1.24
C LYS A 58 -8.34 -21.87 -0.07
N LEU A 59 -7.24 -22.65 0.01
CA LEU A 59 -7.02 -23.65 1.06
C LEU A 59 -6.18 -23.11 2.18
N LEU A 60 -6.34 -23.71 3.35
CA LEU A 60 -5.80 -23.32 4.64
C LEU A 60 -6.54 -22.17 5.31
N HIS A 61 -6.14 -21.94 6.56
CA HIS A 61 -6.61 -20.85 7.37
C HIS A 61 -5.99 -19.54 6.86
N HIS A 62 -6.84 -18.66 6.38
CA HIS A 62 -6.48 -17.29 6.05
C HIS A 62 -7.15 -16.34 7.03
N TYR A 63 -6.43 -15.34 7.48
CA TYR A 63 -7.02 -14.26 8.25
C TYR A 63 -7.90 -13.35 7.38
N GLY A 64 -7.67 -13.38 6.06
CA GLY A 64 -8.47 -12.64 5.09
C GLY A 64 -8.34 -11.13 5.27
N ASP A 65 -9.46 -10.44 5.27
CA ASP A 65 -9.52 -8.99 5.45
C ASP A 65 -9.62 -8.64 6.95
N TRP A 66 -8.63 -9.09 7.71
CA TRP A 66 -8.61 -9.06 9.18
C TRP A 66 -8.80 -7.65 9.73
N CYS A 67 -9.63 -7.51 10.74
CA CYS A 67 -10.00 -6.23 11.36
C CYS A 67 -10.66 -5.21 10.41
N ALA A 68 -11.27 -5.65 9.29
CA ALA A 68 -12.10 -4.76 8.49
C ALA A 68 -13.29 -4.25 9.35
N PRO A 69 -13.54 -2.93 9.38
CA PRO A 69 -14.61 -2.37 10.21
C PRO A 69 -16.01 -2.88 9.83
N GLY A 70 -16.90 -2.94 10.82
CA GLY A 70 -18.32 -3.24 10.61
C GLY A 70 -18.68 -4.69 10.31
N ILE A 71 -17.70 -5.61 10.34
CA ILE A 71 -17.91 -7.05 10.12
C ILE A 71 -17.13 -7.87 11.15
N GLY A 72 -17.60 -9.09 11.42
CA GLY A 72 -16.94 -9.96 12.40
C GLY A 72 -15.90 -10.91 11.79
N MET A 73 -15.22 -11.64 12.66
CA MET A 73 -14.09 -12.52 12.34
C MET A 73 -14.36 -13.53 11.23
N TRP A 74 -15.50 -14.17 11.21
CA TRP A 74 -15.84 -15.14 10.15
C TRP A 74 -15.97 -14.50 8.76
N ALA A 75 -16.48 -13.26 8.70
CA ALA A 75 -16.56 -12.52 7.45
C ALA A 75 -15.19 -12.07 6.97
N TRP A 76 -14.29 -11.65 7.89
CA TRP A 76 -12.88 -11.35 7.56
C TRP A 76 -12.21 -12.55 6.89
N MET A 77 -12.27 -13.71 7.56
CA MET A 77 -11.68 -14.97 7.07
C MET A 77 -12.30 -15.44 5.76
N GLY A 78 -13.62 -15.25 5.58
CA GLY A 78 -14.33 -15.56 4.34
C GLY A 78 -13.83 -14.79 3.11
N ARG A 79 -13.12 -13.67 3.32
CA ARG A 79 -12.45 -12.88 2.27
C ARG A 79 -11.05 -13.40 1.89
N GLY A 80 -10.54 -14.45 2.56
CA GLY A 80 -9.17 -14.94 2.44
C GLY A 80 -8.73 -15.31 1.03
N LYS A 81 -9.59 -15.87 0.18
CA LYS A 81 -9.19 -16.24 -1.19
C LYS A 81 -8.76 -15.04 -2.05
N TRP A 82 -9.34 -13.85 -1.82
CA TRP A 82 -8.95 -12.62 -2.53
C TRP A 82 -7.62 -12.08 -2.00
N THR A 83 -7.49 -11.96 -0.67
CA THR A 83 -6.28 -11.45 -0.03
C THR A 83 -5.09 -12.36 -0.30
N ALA A 84 -5.21 -13.66 -0.03
CA ALA A 84 -4.14 -14.62 -0.21
C ALA A 84 -3.66 -14.75 -1.67
N THR A 85 -4.60 -14.74 -2.64
CA THR A 85 -4.24 -14.79 -4.06
C THR A 85 -3.50 -13.51 -4.49
N ALA A 86 -3.94 -12.34 -4.03
CA ALA A 86 -3.26 -11.09 -4.32
C ALA A 86 -1.86 -11.05 -3.69
N CYS A 87 -1.71 -11.50 -2.43
CA CYS A 87 -0.41 -11.63 -1.76
C CYS A 87 0.54 -12.56 -2.52
N LEU A 88 0.08 -13.73 -2.97
CA LEU A 88 0.90 -14.65 -3.76
C LEU A 88 1.39 -14.00 -5.07
N ALA A 89 0.53 -13.25 -5.77
CA ALA A 89 0.91 -12.53 -6.97
C ALA A 89 1.99 -11.46 -6.69
N ASN A 90 1.76 -10.63 -5.67
CA ASN A 90 2.68 -9.55 -5.31
C ASN A 90 4.03 -10.07 -4.78
N SER A 91 4.00 -11.04 -3.88
CA SER A 91 5.22 -11.65 -3.33
C SER A 91 6.05 -12.32 -4.42
N SER A 92 5.40 -12.98 -5.40
CA SER A 92 6.11 -13.53 -6.56
C SER A 92 6.73 -12.42 -7.43
N ARG A 93 6.04 -11.30 -7.65
CA ARG A 93 6.56 -10.15 -8.39
C ARG A 93 7.81 -9.57 -7.70
N ILE A 94 7.73 -9.35 -6.39
CA ILE A 94 8.85 -8.79 -5.61
C ILE A 94 10.05 -9.75 -5.64
N VAL A 95 9.83 -11.06 -5.46
CA VAL A 95 10.94 -12.04 -5.51
C VAL A 95 11.55 -12.13 -6.92
N SER A 96 10.76 -11.92 -7.98
CA SER A 96 11.29 -11.79 -9.34
C SER A 96 12.23 -10.58 -9.48
N GLU A 97 11.85 -9.42 -8.93
CA GLU A 97 12.70 -8.21 -8.92
C GLU A 97 13.99 -8.44 -8.09
N ILE A 98 13.86 -9.07 -6.91
CA ILE A 98 15.00 -9.44 -6.06
C ILE A 98 15.95 -10.40 -6.80
N ALA A 99 15.40 -11.42 -7.45
CA ALA A 99 16.19 -12.37 -8.24
C ALA A 99 17.02 -11.66 -9.32
N GLY A 100 16.40 -10.75 -10.09
CA GLY A 100 17.12 -9.93 -11.09
C GLY A 100 18.21 -9.07 -10.46
N LEU A 101 18.00 -8.46 -9.29
CA LEU A 101 19.00 -7.69 -8.55
C LEU A 101 20.18 -8.54 -8.07
N LEU A 102 19.95 -9.84 -7.82
CA LEU A 102 20.95 -10.79 -7.36
C LEU A 102 21.67 -11.54 -8.50
N GLY A 103 21.19 -11.37 -9.75
CA GLY A 103 21.74 -12.06 -10.94
C GLY A 103 21.17 -13.47 -11.15
N GLU A 104 20.06 -13.81 -10.50
CA GLU A 104 19.37 -15.12 -10.58
C GLU A 104 18.32 -15.08 -11.71
N GLU A 105 18.76 -15.04 -12.96
CA GLU A 105 17.93 -14.79 -14.15
C GLU A 105 16.80 -15.81 -14.34
N GLU A 106 17.06 -17.11 -14.13
CA GLU A 106 16.07 -18.17 -14.26
C GLU A 106 14.96 -18.02 -13.23
N ASP A 107 15.32 -17.74 -11.98
CA ASP A 107 14.38 -17.48 -10.90
C ASP A 107 13.59 -16.20 -11.17
N ALA A 108 14.23 -15.15 -11.68
CA ALA A 108 13.54 -13.90 -12.06
C ALA A 108 12.43 -14.17 -13.08
N ALA A 109 12.72 -14.90 -14.14
CA ALA A 109 11.75 -15.29 -15.16
C ALA A 109 10.64 -16.19 -14.60
N TYR A 110 11.01 -17.16 -13.74
CA TYR A 110 10.06 -18.08 -13.11
C TYR A 110 9.05 -17.33 -12.21
N TYR A 111 9.52 -16.44 -11.34
CA TYR A 111 8.64 -15.71 -10.42
C TYR A 111 7.82 -14.63 -11.14
N ALA A 112 8.35 -14.00 -12.19
CA ALA A 112 7.58 -13.11 -13.05
C ALA A 112 6.40 -13.85 -13.68
N LYS A 113 6.64 -15.04 -14.23
CA LYS A 113 5.60 -15.89 -14.81
C LYS A 113 4.56 -16.31 -13.76
N LEU A 114 4.99 -16.73 -12.58
CA LEU A 114 4.08 -17.10 -11.48
C LEU A 114 3.18 -15.94 -11.08
N SER A 115 3.73 -14.73 -10.93
CA SER A 115 2.99 -13.51 -10.65
C SER A 115 1.95 -13.21 -11.73
N ALA A 116 2.37 -13.27 -13.00
CA ALA A 116 1.49 -13.01 -14.14
C ALA A 116 0.33 -14.00 -14.24
N GLU A 117 0.61 -15.30 -14.06
CA GLU A 117 -0.41 -16.36 -14.06
C GLU A 117 -1.39 -16.23 -12.89
N THR A 118 -0.89 -15.85 -11.70
CA THR A 118 -1.73 -15.63 -10.52
C THR A 118 -2.61 -14.39 -10.69
N SER A 119 -2.06 -13.32 -11.25
CA SER A 119 -2.81 -12.10 -11.57
C SER A 119 -3.88 -12.35 -12.64
N ALA A 120 -3.58 -13.15 -13.66
CA ALA A 120 -4.55 -13.55 -14.67
C ALA A 120 -5.69 -14.38 -14.05
N ALA A 121 -5.35 -15.36 -13.21
CA ALA A 121 -6.35 -16.16 -12.51
C ALA A 121 -7.25 -15.31 -11.60
N TYR A 122 -6.68 -14.33 -10.89
CA TYR A 122 -7.45 -13.37 -10.07
C TYR A 122 -8.51 -12.66 -10.93
N ARG A 123 -8.09 -12.05 -12.04
CA ARG A 123 -9.01 -11.34 -12.95
C ARG A 123 -10.09 -12.23 -13.53
N GLU A 124 -9.73 -13.44 -13.94
CA GLU A 124 -10.66 -14.33 -14.64
C GLU A 124 -11.61 -15.11 -13.72
N ILE A 125 -11.26 -15.31 -12.45
CA ILE A 125 -12.00 -16.17 -11.52
C ILE A 125 -12.64 -15.38 -10.38
N LEU A 126 -11.98 -14.32 -9.91
CA LEU A 126 -12.40 -13.54 -8.75
C LEU A 126 -13.02 -12.19 -9.08
N MET A 127 -12.96 -11.77 -10.36
CA MET A 127 -13.58 -10.53 -10.85
C MET A 127 -14.56 -10.85 -11.98
N GLU A 128 -15.65 -10.11 -12.04
CA GLU A 128 -16.62 -10.15 -13.13
C GLU A 128 -16.12 -9.33 -14.33
N LYS A 129 -16.74 -9.50 -15.49
CA LYS A 129 -16.36 -8.80 -16.74
C LYS A 129 -16.50 -7.27 -16.66
N ASP A 130 -17.40 -6.79 -15.82
CA ASP A 130 -17.60 -5.35 -15.57
C ASP A 130 -16.59 -4.77 -14.55
N GLY A 131 -15.74 -5.62 -13.98
CA GLY A 131 -14.74 -5.27 -12.98
C GLY A 131 -15.23 -5.39 -11.54
N THR A 132 -16.47 -5.83 -11.29
CA THR A 132 -16.97 -6.06 -9.95
C THR A 132 -16.34 -7.31 -9.30
N VAL A 133 -16.29 -7.32 -7.97
CA VAL A 133 -15.92 -8.46 -7.13
C VAL A 133 -17.14 -8.84 -6.28
N ARG A 134 -17.37 -10.13 -6.06
CA ARG A 134 -18.51 -10.57 -5.25
C ARG A 134 -18.09 -11.50 -4.10
N PRO A 135 -18.36 -11.13 -2.82
CA PRO A 135 -18.98 -9.87 -2.37
C PRO A 135 -18.06 -8.65 -2.61
N GLU A 136 -18.66 -7.47 -2.75
CA GLU A 136 -17.90 -6.22 -2.87
C GLU A 136 -17.34 -5.80 -1.51
N PHE A 137 -16.05 -5.47 -1.46
CA PHE A 137 -15.37 -4.87 -0.30
C PHE A 137 -14.10 -4.14 -0.75
N GLN A 138 -13.74 -3.09 -0.05
CA GLN A 138 -12.66 -2.18 -0.50
C GLN A 138 -11.34 -2.93 -0.78
N THR A 139 -10.90 -3.83 0.11
CA THR A 139 -9.63 -4.55 -0.02
C THR A 139 -9.52 -5.39 -1.29
N ALA A 140 -10.64 -5.95 -1.80
CA ALA A 140 -10.64 -6.73 -3.03
C ALA A 140 -10.30 -5.92 -4.29
N TYR A 141 -10.46 -4.60 -4.23
CA TYR A 141 -10.04 -3.67 -5.28
C TYR A 141 -8.68 -3.04 -4.98
N VAL A 142 -8.42 -2.72 -3.71
CA VAL A 142 -7.16 -2.08 -3.28
C VAL A 142 -5.96 -2.92 -3.65
N LEU A 143 -5.97 -4.21 -3.29
CA LEU A 143 -4.81 -5.07 -3.52
C LEU A 143 -4.45 -5.24 -4.99
N PRO A 144 -5.36 -5.62 -5.92
CA PRO A 144 -5.01 -5.78 -7.32
C PRO A 144 -4.64 -4.44 -8.00
N LEU A 145 -5.18 -3.31 -7.55
CA LEU A 145 -4.78 -1.98 -8.03
C LEU A 145 -3.35 -1.64 -7.63
N TYR A 146 -3.04 -1.74 -6.34
CA TYR A 146 -1.71 -1.39 -5.81
C TYR A 146 -0.63 -2.39 -6.23
N TYR A 147 -0.94 -3.69 -6.27
CA TYR A 147 -0.02 -4.75 -6.67
C TYR A 147 0.16 -4.89 -8.20
N GLN A 148 -0.47 -4.01 -8.99
CA GLN A 148 -0.34 -3.94 -10.45
C GLN A 148 -0.80 -5.23 -11.17
N MET A 149 -1.83 -5.89 -10.65
CA MET A 149 -2.33 -7.16 -11.16
C MET A 149 -3.31 -7.00 -12.35
N LEU A 150 -3.72 -5.79 -12.66
CA LEU A 150 -4.79 -5.49 -13.59
C LEU A 150 -4.29 -4.96 -14.93
N SER A 151 -5.02 -5.27 -16.02
CA SER A 151 -4.84 -4.58 -17.30
C SER A 151 -5.21 -3.09 -17.18
N ALA A 152 -4.79 -2.25 -18.12
CA ALA A 152 -5.15 -0.83 -18.11
C ALA A 152 -6.67 -0.60 -18.11
N GLN A 153 -7.45 -1.45 -18.80
CA GLN A 153 -8.91 -1.39 -18.82
C GLN A 153 -9.54 -1.81 -17.50
N ASP A 154 -9.11 -2.97 -16.94
CA ASP A 154 -9.63 -3.50 -15.68
C ASP A 154 -9.26 -2.58 -14.51
N LYS A 155 -8.07 -1.96 -14.56
CA LYS A 155 -7.61 -0.96 -13.60
C LYS A 155 -8.56 0.23 -13.50
N LYS A 156 -9.03 0.77 -14.62
CA LYS A 156 -10.02 1.87 -14.63
C LYS A 156 -11.34 1.45 -14.01
N LYS A 157 -11.84 0.25 -14.34
CA LYS A 157 -13.09 -0.29 -13.79
C LYS A 157 -12.96 -0.52 -12.27
N ALA A 158 -11.91 -1.24 -11.84
CA ALA A 158 -11.67 -1.51 -10.43
C ALA A 158 -11.51 -0.23 -9.58
N ALA A 159 -10.81 0.77 -10.10
CA ALA A 159 -10.67 2.07 -9.43
C ALA A 159 -12.01 2.82 -9.32
N ALA A 160 -12.86 2.76 -10.35
CA ALA A 160 -14.20 3.33 -10.29
C ALA A 160 -15.10 2.63 -9.25
N HIS A 161 -15.02 1.30 -9.15
CA HIS A 161 -15.72 0.56 -8.09
C HIS A 161 -15.19 0.91 -6.70
N LEU A 162 -13.86 0.97 -6.53
CA LEU A 162 -13.25 1.33 -5.25
C LEU A 162 -13.70 2.72 -4.78
N VAL A 163 -13.61 3.73 -5.65
CA VAL A 163 -13.99 5.10 -5.26
C VAL A 163 -15.48 5.20 -4.96
N ARG A 164 -16.34 4.46 -5.68
CA ARG A 164 -17.76 4.39 -5.36
C ARG A 164 -17.98 3.83 -3.96
N LEU A 165 -17.38 2.68 -3.61
CA LEU A 165 -17.49 2.09 -2.28
C LEU A 165 -16.99 3.02 -1.16
N ILE A 166 -15.96 3.82 -1.43
CA ILE A 166 -15.43 4.77 -0.46
C ILE A 166 -16.37 5.95 -0.28
N ARG A 167 -16.92 6.50 -1.37
CA ARG A 167 -17.91 7.59 -1.32
C ARG A 167 -19.21 7.17 -0.68
N ASP A 168 -19.70 5.97 -1.02
CA ASP A 168 -20.92 5.37 -0.42
C ASP A 168 -20.75 5.08 1.08
N ASN A 169 -19.50 4.97 1.56
CA ASN A 169 -19.14 4.81 2.98
C ASN A 169 -18.63 6.12 3.61
N ASP A 170 -19.06 7.29 3.10
CA ASP A 170 -18.69 8.61 3.61
C ASP A 170 -17.17 8.80 3.84
N TYR A 171 -16.35 8.23 2.96
CA TYR A 171 -14.87 8.24 3.03
C TYR A 171 -14.27 7.54 4.25
N HIS A 172 -15.05 6.72 4.94
CA HIS A 172 -14.53 5.90 6.03
C HIS A 172 -13.71 4.70 5.51
N ILE A 173 -12.77 4.27 6.33
CA ILE A 173 -11.96 3.08 6.06
C ILE A 173 -12.87 1.85 6.15
N GLY A 174 -12.89 1.04 5.10
CA GLY A 174 -13.61 -0.22 5.04
C GLY A 174 -12.67 -1.41 4.73
N THR A 175 -11.35 -1.18 4.84
CA THR A 175 -10.32 -2.19 4.65
C THR A 175 -9.88 -2.78 5.97
N GLY A 176 -9.53 -4.08 5.96
CA GLY A 176 -8.75 -4.70 7.02
C GLY A 176 -7.25 -4.49 6.84
N PHE A 177 -6.43 -5.17 7.65
CA PHE A 177 -4.97 -5.05 7.63
C PHE A 177 -4.32 -5.22 6.26
N PRO A 178 -4.76 -6.15 5.38
CA PRO A 178 -4.16 -6.27 4.05
C PRO A 178 -4.36 -5.05 3.17
N GLY A 179 -5.50 -4.37 3.28
CA GLY A 179 -5.86 -3.25 2.39
C GLY A 179 -5.49 -1.88 2.93
N THR A 180 -5.55 -1.68 4.25
CA THR A 180 -5.37 -0.36 4.89
C THR A 180 -4.05 0.34 4.52
N PRO A 181 -2.88 -0.34 4.46
CA PRO A 181 -1.63 0.29 4.06
C PRO A 181 -1.64 0.86 2.64
N PHE A 182 -2.54 0.38 1.78
CA PHE A 182 -2.50 0.62 0.34
C PHE A 182 -3.71 1.37 -0.21
N VAL A 183 -4.78 1.55 0.57
CA VAL A 183 -6.05 2.13 0.09
C VAL A 183 -5.87 3.54 -0.47
N LEU A 184 -5.11 4.40 0.21
CA LEU A 184 -4.84 5.76 -0.24
C LEU A 184 -4.00 5.79 -1.52
N PHE A 185 -3.00 4.90 -1.64
CA PHE A 185 -2.23 4.73 -2.88
C PHE A 185 -3.10 4.22 -4.03
N ALA A 186 -3.97 3.23 -3.76
CA ALA A 186 -4.87 2.69 -4.77
C ALA A 186 -5.80 3.76 -5.35
N LEU A 187 -6.22 4.74 -4.56
CA LEU A 187 -6.96 5.90 -5.03
C LEU A 187 -6.06 6.89 -5.78
N ALA A 188 -5.01 7.38 -5.13
CA ALA A 188 -4.18 8.46 -5.64
C ALA A 188 -3.49 8.11 -6.97
N ASP A 189 -2.96 6.89 -7.08
CA ASP A 189 -2.22 6.42 -8.26
C ASP A 189 -3.14 6.05 -9.44
N ASN A 190 -4.48 6.09 -9.22
CA ASN A 190 -5.48 5.82 -10.25
C ASN A 190 -6.37 7.04 -10.57
N GLY A 191 -5.91 8.25 -10.23
CA GLY A 191 -6.58 9.50 -10.61
C GLY A 191 -7.60 10.02 -9.60
N TYR A 192 -7.72 9.40 -8.44
CA TYR A 192 -8.62 9.80 -7.35
C TYR A 192 -7.87 10.39 -6.15
N GLY A 193 -6.88 11.25 -6.43
CA GLY A 193 -6.06 11.88 -5.40
C GLY A 193 -6.84 12.74 -4.42
N GLU A 194 -7.88 13.45 -4.90
CA GLU A 194 -8.78 14.23 -4.04
C GLU A 194 -9.55 13.33 -3.08
N ASP A 195 -10.07 12.19 -3.55
CA ASP A 195 -10.76 11.20 -2.73
C ASP A 195 -9.82 10.57 -1.68
N ALA A 196 -8.55 10.32 -2.06
CA ALA A 196 -7.53 9.84 -1.12
C ALA A 196 -7.26 10.86 -0.01
N CYS A 197 -7.08 12.12 -0.36
CA CYS A 197 -6.86 13.19 0.63
C CYS A 197 -8.11 13.38 1.52
N ARG A 198 -9.32 13.32 0.96
CA ARG A 198 -10.55 13.42 1.73
C ARG A 198 -10.69 12.27 2.71
N MET A 199 -10.39 11.03 2.30
CA MET A 199 -10.39 9.86 3.19
C MET A 199 -9.36 10.01 4.31
N LEU A 200 -8.14 10.50 4.00
CA LEU A 200 -7.10 10.79 4.98
C LEU A 200 -7.54 11.80 6.04
N LEU A 201 -8.34 12.79 5.65
CA LEU A 201 -8.80 13.90 6.49
C LEU A 201 -10.17 13.67 7.14
N THR A 202 -10.79 12.50 6.96
CA THR A 202 -12.01 12.11 7.68
C THR A 202 -11.70 11.99 9.16
N ASP A 203 -12.53 12.60 10.04
CA ASP A 203 -12.32 12.71 11.49
C ASP A 203 -13.37 11.98 12.33
N THR A 204 -14.22 11.20 11.69
CA THR A 204 -15.19 10.30 12.31
C THR A 204 -14.76 8.84 12.15
N CYS A 205 -15.12 7.97 13.10
CA CYS A 205 -14.75 6.56 13.11
C CYS A 205 -15.46 5.77 11.98
N PRO A 206 -14.73 4.91 11.25
CA PRO A 206 -13.32 4.53 11.34
C PRO A 206 -12.40 5.40 10.48
N SER A 207 -11.45 6.09 11.09
CA SER A 207 -10.47 6.93 10.39
C SER A 207 -9.24 7.22 11.26
N TRP A 208 -8.11 7.64 10.64
CA TRP A 208 -6.89 8.03 11.37
C TRP A 208 -7.09 9.28 12.24
N LEU A 209 -7.83 10.30 11.78
CA LEU A 209 -8.03 11.52 12.55
C LEU A 209 -9.01 11.34 13.70
N TYR A 210 -9.92 10.37 13.63
CA TYR A 210 -10.75 10.00 14.78
C TYR A 210 -9.90 9.61 15.99
N GLU A 211 -8.90 8.74 15.79
CA GLU A 211 -8.00 8.32 16.86
C GLU A 211 -7.33 9.52 17.56
N MET A 212 -6.86 10.49 16.77
CA MET A 212 -6.27 11.73 17.30
C MET A 212 -7.31 12.58 18.03
N LYS A 213 -8.52 12.69 17.51
CA LYS A 213 -9.63 13.49 18.07
C LYS A 213 -10.05 12.99 19.44
N VAL A 214 -10.05 11.68 19.68
CA VAL A 214 -10.37 11.08 20.97
C VAL A 214 -9.15 10.93 21.90
N GLY A 215 -8.00 11.55 21.56
CA GLY A 215 -6.82 11.63 22.42
C GLY A 215 -5.76 10.55 22.17
N GLY A 216 -5.84 9.79 21.09
CA GLY A 216 -4.81 8.84 20.69
C GLY A 216 -3.48 9.52 20.36
N THR A 217 -2.39 8.98 20.87
CA THR A 217 -1.01 9.42 20.59
C THR A 217 -0.24 8.42 19.72
N THR A 218 -0.85 7.29 19.41
CA THR A 218 -0.36 6.21 18.58
C THR A 218 -1.48 5.76 17.64
N ILE A 219 -1.18 5.01 16.60
CA ILE A 219 -2.17 4.46 15.68
C ILE A 219 -2.52 3.03 16.12
N TRP A 220 -3.82 2.72 16.18
CA TRP A 220 -4.34 1.54 16.86
C TRP A 220 -4.59 0.36 15.92
N GLU A 221 -4.80 -0.81 16.54
CA GLU A 221 -5.22 -2.03 15.85
C GLU A 221 -6.67 -1.95 15.36
N ARG A 222 -7.52 -1.34 16.18
CA ARG A 222 -8.94 -1.10 15.91
C ARG A 222 -9.22 0.38 15.92
N TRP A 223 -9.95 0.85 14.94
CA TRP A 223 -10.31 2.26 14.79
C TRP A 223 -11.13 2.82 15.96
N ASP A 224 -11.91 1.94 16.61
CA ASP A 224 -12.78 2.24 17.74
C ASP A 224 -12.22 1.74 19.08
N ALA A 225 -10.90 1.58 19.19
CA ALA A 225 -10.25 1.12 20.43
C ALA A 225 -10.58 2.00 21.64
N LEU A 226 -10.67 3.32 21.42
CA LEU A 226 -11.37 4.23 22.35
C LEU A 226 -12.64 4.73 21.69
N ARG A 227 -13.74 4.76 22.46
CA ARG A 227 -15.00 5.37 22.06
C ARG A 227 -14.98 6.87 22.33
N GLU A 228 -15.96 7.60 21.76
CA GLU A 228 -16.06 9.06 21.95
C GLU A 228 -16.24 9.47 23.43
N ASP A 229 -16.83 8.59 24.25
CA ASP A 229 -16.97 8.78 25.70
C ASP A 229 -15.68 8.48 26.50
N GLY A 230 -14.58 8.12 25.81
CA GLY A 230 -13.28 7.76 26.41
C GLY A 230 -13.21 6.34 26.96
N THR A 231 -14.27 5.52 26.82
CA THR A 231 -14.23 4.12 27.24
C THR A 231 -13.46 3.26 26.25
N CYS A 232 -12.71 2.26 26.78
CA CYS A 232 -12.01 1.31 25.95
C CYS A 232 -12.98 0.28 25.36
N ASN A 233 -12.91 0.08 24.04
CA ASN A 233 -13.62 -0.99 23.37
C ASN A 233 -12.81 -2.28 23.45
N THR A 234 -13.20 -3.18 24.34
CA THR A 234 -12.50 -4.46 24.54
C THR A 234 -12.85 -5.52 23.49
N GLY A 235 -13.77 -5.23 22.57
CA GLY A 235 -14.24 -6.21 21.58
C GLY A 235 -15.06 -7.37 22.19
N ALA A 236 -15.50 -7.25 23.43
CA ALA A 236 -16.31 -8.28 24.09
C ALA A 236 -17.68 -8.45 23.43
N ASP A 237 -18.26 -7.33 22.97
CA ASP A 237 -19.61 -7.27 22.42
C ASP A 237 -19.71 -7.68 20.94
N ASP A 238 -18.61 -7.68 20.19
CA ASP A 238 -18.59 -7.94 18.74
C ASP A 238 -17.90 -9.25 18.34
N GLY A 239 -17.52 -10.08 19.32
CA GLY A 239 -16.91 -11.38 19.10
C GLY A 239 -15.45 -11.32 18.64
N THR A 240 -14.80 -10.15 18.69
CA THR A 240 -13.39 -9.99 18.31
C THR A 240 -12.40 -10.38 19.41
N GLY A 241 -12.92 -10.79 20.58
CA GLY A 241 -12.14 -11.49 21.60
C GLY A 241 -11.10 -10.65 22.34
N GLY A 242 -11.34 -9.34 22.48
CA GLY A 242 -10.47 -8.49 23.30
C GLY A 242 -9.19 -8.05 22.59
N MET A 243 -9.12 -8.12 21.26
CA MET A 243 -8.00 -7.59 20.48
C MET A 243 -8.03 -6.06 20.51
N VAL A 244 -7.23 -5.48 21.38
CA VAL A 244 -7.03 -4.04 21.47
C VAL A 244 -5.55 -3.76 21.67
N SER A 245 -4.86 -3.40 20.58
CA SER A 245 -3.53 -2.83 20.64
C SER A 245 -3.60 -1.35 20.32
N PHE A 246 -3.05 -0.52 21.19
CA PHE A 246 -2.95 0.93 20.99
C PHE A 246 -1.72 1.34 20.17
N ASN A 247 -1.01 0.41 19.59
CA ASN A 247 0.09 0.67 18.68
C ASN A 247 0.23 -0.47 17.67
N HIS A 248 -0.34 -0.29 16.48
CA HIS A 248 -0.37 -1.35 15.48
C HIS A 248 0.13 -0.88 14.10
N TYR A 249 1.07 -1.61 13.57
CA TYR A 249 1.75 -1.33 12.31
C TYR A 249 0.80 -1.23 11.10
N ALA A 250 -0.22 -2.09 10.99
CA ALA A 250 -1.05 -2.15 9.80
C ALA A 250 -1.76 -0.82 9.50
N SER A 251 -2.32 -0.17 10.51
CA SER A 251 -2.93 1.16 10.37
C SER A 251 -1.87 2.26 10.35
N GLY A 252 -0.78 2.09 11.11
CA GLY A 252 0.36 3.02 11.15
C GLY A 252 1.14 3.14 9.83
N ALA A 253 0.97 2.19 8.90
CA ALA A 253 1.56 2.24 7.56
C ALA A 253 1.10 3.45 6.72
N VAL A 254 0.10 4.22 7.14
CA VAL A 254 -0.28 5.52 6.55
C VAL A 254 0.91 6.48 6.47
N GLY A 255 1.89 6.36 7.35
CA GLY A 255 3.14 7.12 7.29
C GLY A 255 3.86 7.01 5.94
N ASP A 256 3.82 5.85 5.29
CA ASP A 256 4.40 5.66 3.95
C ASP A 256 3.68 6.55 2.90
N PHE A 257 2.35 6.66 2.99
CA PHE A 257 1.58 7.54 2.11
C PHE A 257 1.90 9.02 2.35
N LEU A 258 2.04 9.43 3.61
CA LEU A 258 2.40 10.81 3.95
C LEU A 258 3.76 11.19 3.35
N TYR A 259 4.76 10.32 3.43
CA TYR A 259 6.06 10.57 2.82
C TYR A 259 6.02 10.51 1.30
N ARG A 260 5.47 9.44 0.72
CA ARG A 260 5.59 9.17 -0.72
C ARG A 260 4.59 9.96 -1.57
N ARG A 261 3.47 10.40 -1.00
CA ARG A 261 2.46 11.16 -1.74
C ARG A 261 2.28 12.57 -1.21
N ILE A 262 2.06 12.78 0.07
CA ILE A 262 1.81 14.14 0.59
C ILE A 262 3.10 14.98 0.54
N ALA A 263 4.19 14.52 1.13
CA ALA A 263 5.51 15.15 0.96
C ALA A 263 6.11 14.89 -0.44
N GLY A 264 5.70 13.81 -1.10
CA GLY A 264 6.07 13.45 -2.46
C GLY A 264 7.40 12.71 -2.60
N ILE A 265 8.08 12.34 -1.51
CA ILE A 265 9.42 11.75 -1.52
C ILE A 265 9.34 10.24 -1.73
N GLU A 266 9.80 9.72 -2.87
CA GLU A 266 9.78 8.29 -3.16
C GLU A 266 11.09 7.83 -3.80
N ALA A 267 11.71 6.77 -3.24
CA ALA A 267 12.90 6.15 -3.83
C ALA A 267 12.54 5.46 -5.15
N LEU A 268 13.30 5.71 -6.21
CA LEU A 268 13.22 5.00 -7.48
C LEU A 268 14.23 3.83 -7.50
N GLU A 269 15.45 4.08 -7.05
CA GLU A 269 16.46 3.06 -6.81
C GLU A 269 16.68 2.83 -5.32
N GLY A 270 17.11 1.61 -4.95
CA GLY A 270 17.42 1.27 -3.56
C GLY A 270 18.42 2.24 -2.93
N GLY A 271 18.12 2.66 -1.69
CA GLY A 271 18.95 3.62 -0.94
C GLY A 271 18.84 5.08 -1.37
N TYR A 272 17.85 5.43 -2.21
CA TYR A 272 17.65 6.80 -2.72
C TYR A 272 18.78 7.30 -3.64
N LYS A 273 19.48 6.42 -4.32
CA LYS A 273 20.47 6.83 -5.32
C LYS A 273 19.83 7.68 -6.43
N SER A 274 18.64 7.28 -6.86
CA SER A 274 17.70 8.13 -7.56
C SER A 274 16.34 8.09 -6.86
N PHE A 275 15.65 9.22 -6.85
CA PHE A 275 14.34 9.37 -6.21
C PHE A 275 13.48 10.39 -6.94
N GLN A 276 12.17 10.30 -6.75
CA GLN A 276 11.27 11.34 -7.21
C GLN A 276 10.78 12.21 -6.05
N ILE A 277 10.47 13.47 -6.40
CA ILE A 277 9.64 14.36 -5.58
C ILE A 277 8.44 14.76 -6.42
N LYS A 278 7.26 14.31 -5.98
CA LYS A 278 5.98 14.56 -6.65
C LYS A 278 4.87 14.68 -5.60
N PRO A 279 4.69 15.86 -5.02
CA PRO A 279 3.65 16.09 -4.01
C PRO A 279 2.26 15.90 -4.58
N LEU A 280 1.38 15.27 -3.78
CA LEU A 280 -0.04 15.19 -4.02
C LEU A 280 -0.72 16.30 -3.21
N MET A 281 -1.43 17.18 -3.91
CA MET A 281 -2.31 18.19 -3.31
C MET A 281 -3.76 17.73 -3.42
N GLY A 282 -4.54 17.97 -2.39
CA GLY A 282 -5.98 17.66 -2.37
C GLY A 282 -6.56 17.79 -0.96
N GLY A 283 -7.88 17.65 -0.83
CA GLY A 283 -8.60 17.65 0.45
C GLY A 283 -8.42 18.92 1.28
N GLY A 284 -7.92 20.00 0.72
CA GLY A 284 -7.62 21.24 1.46
C GLY A 284 -6.24 21.26 2.11
N ILE A 285 -5.38 20.28 1.88
CA ILE A 285 -3.97 20.30 2.34
C ILE A 285 -3.24 21.42 1.59
N THR A 286 -2.68 22.38 2.34
CA THR A 286 -2.02 23.56 1.80
C THR A 286 -0.51 23.56 1.99
N TRP A 287 0.03 22.64 2.77
CA TRP A 287 1.46 22.50 2.97
C TRP A 287 1.85 21.10 3.43
N ALA A 288 3.07 20.73 3.17
CA ALA A 288 3.71 19.57 3.80
C ALA A 288 5.22 19.73 3.86
N LYS A 289 5.82 19.06 4.82
CA LYS A 289 7.25 18.97 5.01
C LYS A 289 7.66 17.55 5.34
N GLY A 290 8.55 16.98 4.54
CA GLY A 290 9.12 15.65 4.74
C GLY A 290 10.64 15.67 4.65
N ARG A 291 11.30 14.80 5.42
CA ARG A 291 12.74 14.61 5.40
C ARG A 291 13.09 13.14 5.64
N VAL A 292 13.93 12.58 4.78
CA VAL A 292 14.46 11.22 4.90
C VAL A 292 15.98 11.30 5.00
N ILE A 293 16.55 10.62 5.98
CA ILE A 293 18.01 10.50 6.10
C ILE A 293 18.44 9.23 5.35
N THR A 294 19.19 9.43 4.28
CA THR A 294 19.72 8.36 3.43
C THR A 294 21.21 8.14 3.68
N ALA A 295 21.77 7.10 3.09
CA ALA A 295 23.23 6.87 3.11
C ALA A 295 24.01 8.00 2.41
N TYR A 296 23.36 8.78 1.55
CA TYR A 296 23.96 9.92 0.83
C TYR A 296 23.78 11.24 1.57
N GLY A 297 22.98 11.28 2.62
CA GLY A 297 22.61 12.48 3.35
C GLY A 297 21.09 12.74 3.31
N PRO A 298 20.64 13.94 3.75
CA PRO A 298 19.22 14.25 3.83
C PRO A 298 18.61 14.48 2.43
N VAL A 299 17.46 13.85 2.21
CA VAL A 299 16.50 14.21 1.15
C VAL A 299 15.35 14.94 1.82
N SER A 300 15.01 16.12 1.36
CA SER A 300 13.86 16.86 1.90
C SER A 300 12.97 17.46 0.81
N SER A 301 11.69 17.56 1.15
CA SER A 301 10.66 18.24 0.39
C SER A 301 9.84 19.08 1.36
N GLU A 302 9.71 20.36 1.07
CA GLU A 302 8.88 21.30 1.83
C GLU A 302 8.10 22.15 0.83
N TRP A 303 6.78 22.05 0.85
CA TRP A 303 5.93 22.79 -0.07
C TRP A 303 4.78 23.50 0.63
N GLU A 304 4.35 24.60 0.05
CA GLU A 304 3.21 25.43 0.48
C GLU A 304 2.42 25.90 -0.74
N LEU A 305 1.09 25.89 -0.61
CA LEU A 305 0.16 26.53 -1.53
C LEU A 305 -0.46 27.75 -0.82
N LYS A 306 -0.03 28.96 -1.22
CA LYS A 306 -0.48 30.22 -0.62
C LYS A 306 -0.90 31.20 -1.71
N ASN A 307 -2.10 31.78 -1.58
CA ASN A 307 -2.62 32.76 -2.53
C ASN A 307 -2.63 32.24 -4.00
N GLY A 308 -2.86 30.94 -4.21
CA GLY A 308 -2.82 30.31 -5.53
C GLY A 308 -1.42 30.10 -6.11
N ILE A 309 -0.37 30.36 -5.34
CA ILE A 309 1.01 30.07 -5.72
C ILE A 309 1.49 28.84 -4.96
N PHE A 310 1.90 27.81 -5.70
CA PHE A 310 2.59 26.65 -5.14
C PHE A 310 4.09 26.93 -5.11
N THR A 311 4.70 26.76 -3.95
CA THR A 311 6.15 26.89 -3.78
C THR A 311 6.71 25.62 -3.14
N ILE A 312 7.81 25.09 -3.69
CA ILE A 312 8.48 23.91 -3.15
C ILE A 312 9.97 24.16 -2.98
N THR A 313 10.50 23.72 -1.84
CA THR A 313 11.94 23.67 -1.58
C THR A 313 12.36 22.20 -1.45
N VAL A 314 13.39 21.83 -2.21
CA VAL A 314 13.91 20.46 -2.32
C VAL A 314 15.38 20.43 -1.95
N GLU A 315 15.82 19.46 -1.15
CA GLU A 315 17.23 19.18 -0.86
C GLU A 315 17.62 17.83 -1.47
N VAL A 316 18.67 17.85 -2.30
CA VAL A 316 19.20 16.68 -3.02
C VAL A 316 20.63 16.44 -2.54
N PRO A 317 20.93 15.31 -1.88
CA PRO A 317 22.27 15.02 -1.39
C PRO A 317 23.27 14.72 -2.51
N VAL A 318 24.55 14.88 -2.21
CA VAL A 318 25.65 14.59 -3.16
C VAL A 318 25.60 13.14 -3.64
N GLY A 319 25.81 12.93 -4.93
CA GLY A 319 25.85 11.59 -5.55
C GLY A 319 24.50 10.99 -5.87
N THR A 320 23.41 11.77 -5.74
CA THR A 320 22.03 11.33 -6.05
C THR A 320 21.38 12.19 -7.13
N VAL A 321 20.29 11.69 -7.70
CA VAL A 321 19.49 12.40 -8.71
C VAL A 321 18.03 12.44 -8.26
N CYS A 322 17.44 13.64 -8.29
CA CYS A 322 16.03 13.87 -8.01
C CYS A 322 15.25 14.16 -9.30
N TYR A 323 14.14 13.47 -9.49
CA TYR A 323 13.14 13.75 -10.52
C TYR A 323 11.96 14.49 -9.90
N LEU A 324 11.96 15.80 -9.99
CA LEU A 324 10.88 16.66 -9.49
C LEU A 324 9.75 16.75 -10.52
N THR A 325 8.51 16.53 -10.08
CA THR A 325 7.31 16.82 -10.86
C THR A 325 6.47 17.86 -10.12
N MET A 326 6.28 19.01 -10.74
CA MET A 326 5.45 20.11 -10.24
C MET A 326 3.95 19.79 -10.42
N PRO A 327 3.03 20.43 -9.69
CA PRO A 327 1.58 20.27 -9.87
C PRO A 327 1.07 20.50 -11.29
N SER A 328 1.68 21.40 -12.03
CA SER A 328 1.40 21.64 -13.46
C SER A 328 1.75 20.44 -14.36
N GLY A 329 2.48 19.44 -13.83
CA GLY A 329 3.08 18.37 -14.63
C GLY A 329 4.47 18.70 -15.17
N THR A 330 5.00 19.92 -14.94
CA THR A 330 6.37 20.30 -15.33
C THR A 330 7.38 19.40 -14.61
N LYS A 331 8.30 18.81 -15.38
CA LYS A 331 9.33 17.89 -14.87
C LYS A 331 10.70 18.57 -14.87
N ARG A 332 11.50 18.28 -13.83
CA ARG A 332 12.87 18.73 -13.68
C ARG A 332 13.75 17.58 -13.19
N THR A 333 14.96 17.49 -13.71
CA THR A 333 16.02 16.61 -13.16
C THR A 333 16.98 17.48 -12.38
N LEU A 334 17.16 17.18 -11.11
CA LEU A 334 17.99 17.95 -10.18
C LEU A 334 19.16 17.11 -9.69
N GLY A 335 20.37 17.66 -9.78
CA GLY A 335 21.56 17.15 -9.12
C GLY A 335 21.62 17.56 -7.65
N SER A 336 22.80 17.39 -7.02
CA SER A 336 23.00 17.81 -5.62
C SER A 336 22.82 19.32 -5.43
N GLY A 337 22.16 19.70 -4.33
CA GLY A 337 21.92 21.10 -4.00
C GLY A 337 20.57 21.31 -3.31
N LYS A 338 20.29 22.59 -3.04
CA LYS A 338 19.00 23.02 -2.51
C LYS A 338 18.33 23.94 -3.53
N TYR A 339 17.08 23.64 -3.86
CA TYR A 339 16.34 24.32 -4.92
C TYR A 339 15.00 24.81 -4.38
N THR A 340 14.64 26.05 -4.71
CA THR A 340 13.30 26.58 -4.46
C THR A 340 12.66 26.96 -5.79
N MET A 341 11.44 26.49 -6.02
CA MET A 341 10.69 26.72 -7.26
C MET A 341 9.25 27.07 -6.93
N SER A 342 8.66 27.91 -7.76
CA SER A 342 7.25 28.31 -7.61
C SER A 342 6.53 28.27 -8.94
N GLU A 343 5.22 27.99 -8.89
CA GLU A 343 4.32 28.10 -10.03
C GLU A 343 2.94 28.58 -9.55
N GLY A 344 2.24 29.31 -10.41
CA GLY A 344 0.84 29.66 -10.17
C GLY A 344 -0.07 28.43 -10.31
N LYS A 345 -1.14 28.35 -9.51
CA LYS A 345 -2.17 27.32 -9.69
C LYS A 345 -2.80 27.53 -11.08
N GLN A 346 -2.66 26.53 -11.95
CA GLN A 346 -3.45 26.54 -13.20
C GLN A 346 -4.93 26.50 -12.81
N LYS A 347 -5.72 27.38 -13.42
CA LYS A 347 -7.18 27.48 -13.20
C LYS A 347 -7.90 26.26 -13.74
#